data_c2dc91ea1143c4bbc4624b71cb712d19
#
_entry.id   c2dc91ea1143c4bbc4624b71cb712d19
#
_cell.length_a   1.000
_cell.length_b   1.000
_cell.length_c   1.000
_cell.angle_alpha   90.00
_cell.angle_beta   90.00
_cell.angle_gamma   90.00
#
_symmetry.space_group_name_H-M   'P 1'
#
loop_
_entity.id
_entity.type
_entity.pdbx_description
1 polymer ?
#
loop_
_entity_poly.entity_id
_entity_poly.type
_entity_poly.pdbx_seq_one_letter_code
_entity_poly.pdbx_strand_id
1 'polypeptide(L)'
;MAYLNGELKEIKSVPISELIPYVNNARKHSEIQIQQIAASIKEFGFNNPILIDSENGIIAGHGRMEGARLLGLENVPCIEVKHLTEAQKKAFIIADNQIATNSTWNEEILKLELEDIDEKLLTLVGFSEDELNLINNGWSSDIELPNENENLDYTMIRIRVADKDSSLAKTLITEILNSNDIEHDTQS
;
A
#
# COMPACT_ATOMS: atom_id res chain seq x y z
N MET A 1 -13.50 15.55 -23.32
CA MET A 1 -14.03 16.33 -22.17
C MET A 1 -14.96 15.43 -21.40
N ALA A 2 -14.43 14.46 -20.71
CA ALA A 2 -15.26 13.47 -20.07
C ALA A 2 -15.18 13.66 -18.55
N TYR A 3 -16.32 13.71 -17.90
CA TYR A 3 -16.51 13.46 -16.47
C TYR A 3 -16.07 14.51 -15.44
N LEU A 4 -15.95 15.77 -15.81
CA LEU A 4 -15.99 16.87 -14.83
C LEU A 4 -17.41 17.22 -14.37
N ASN A 5 -18.44 16.56 -14.94
CA ASN A 5 -19.85 16.93 -14.75
C ASN A 5 -20.57 16.18 -13.62
N GLY A 6 -19.84 15.51 -12.72
CA GLY A 6 -20.46 14.98 -11.49
C GLY A 6 -21.57 13.96 -11.69
N GLU A 7 -21.55 13.16 -12.77
CA GLU A 7 -22.51 12.06 -12.93
C GLU A 7 -22.35 11.08 -11.78
N LEU A 8 -23.43 10.89 -11.02
CA LEU A 8 -23.48 9.87 -9.98
C LEU A 8 -23.44 8.50 -10.63
N LYS A 9 -22.39 7.73 -10.33
CA LYS A 9 -22.29 6.34 -10.77
C LYS A 9 -23.02 5.45 -9.78
N GLU A 10 -23.85 4.57 -10.31
CA GLU A 10 -24.57 3.58 -9.51
C GLU A 10 -23.60 2.52 -8.97
N ILE A 11 -23.75 2.20 -7.68
CA ILE A 11 -23.05 1.07 -7.05
C ILE A 11 -23.90 -0.17 -7.27
N LYS A 12 -23.32 -1.19 -7.89
CA LYS A 12 -23.96 -2.48 -8.15
C LYS A 12 -23.38 -3.54 -7.21
N SER A 13 -24.25 -4.42 -6.73
CA SER A 13 -23.81 -5.64 -6.05
C SER A 13 -23.51 -6.71 -7.09
N VAL A 14 -22.25 -7.16 -7.19
CA VAL A 14 -21.81 -8.13 -8.21
C VAL A 14 -21.26 -9.37 -7.51
N PRO A 15 -21.65 -10.59 -7.96
CA PRO A 15 -21.08 -11.82 -7.46
C PRO A 15 -19.56 -11.87 -7.68
N ILE A 16 -18.80 -12.24 -6.65
CA ILE A 16 -17.32 -12.34 -6.77
C ILE A 16 -16.92 -13.35 -7.87
N SER A 17 -17.72 -14.38 -8.05
CA SER A 17 -17.49 -15.41 -9.09
C SER A 17 -17.59 -14.88 -10.53
N GLU A 18 -18.26 -13.75 -10.74
CA GLU A 18 -18.41 -13.12 -12.04
C GLU A 18 -17.31 -12.08 -12.34
N LEU A 19 -16.52 -11.71 -11.33
CA LEU A 19 -15.44 -10.75 -11.51
C LEU A 19 -14.24 -11.38 -12.22
N ILE A 20 -13.76 -10.71 -13.25
CA ILE A 20 -12.62 -11.16 -14.06
C ILE A 20 -11.39 -10.36 -13.69
N PRO A 21 -10.40 -10.94 -12.98
CA PRO A 21 -9.15 -10.28 -12.68
C PRO A 21 -8.39 -9.91 -13.96
N TYR A 22 -7.78 -8.71 -13.97
CA TYR A 22 -6.96 -8.30 -15.09
C TYR A 22 -5.66 -9.14 -15.15
N VAL A 23 -5.48 -9.91 -16.24
CA VAL A 23 -4.38 -10.88 -16.40
C VAL A 23 -3.00 -10.23 -16.29
N ASN A 24 -2.86 -9.00 -16.81
CA ASN A 24 -1.59 -8.26 -16.80
C ASN A 24 -1.49 -7.28 -15.62
N ASN A 25 -2.14 -7.60 -14.48
CA ASN A 25 -2.02 -6.77 -13.30
C ASN A 25 -0.57 -6.82 -12.77
N ALA A 26 0.15 -5.70 -12.93
CA ALA A 26 1.53 -5.58 -12.47
C ALA A 26 1.64 -5.49 -10.94
N ARG A 27 0.56 -5.09 -10.22
CA ARG A 27 0.57 -4.98 -8.77
C ARG A 27 0.36 -6.34 -8.12
N LYS A 28 1.31 -6.78 -7.32
CA LYS A 28 1.23 -7.99 -6.51
C LYS A 28 0.84 -7.61 -5.08
N HIS A 29 -0.05 -8.37 -4.50
CA HIS A 29 -0.44 -8.26 -3.10
C HIS A 29 0.12 -9.45 -2.34
N SER A 30 0.83 -9.20 -1.23
CA SER A 30 1.26 -10.26 -0.32
C SER A 30 0.06 -10.83 0.44
N GLU A 31 0.19 -12.04 0.97
CA GLU A 31 -0.85 -12.65 1.81
C GLU A 31 -1.16 -11.77 3.04
N ILE A 32 -0.13 -11.18 3.64
CA ILE A 32 -0.27 -10.24 4.76
C ILE A 32 -1.13 -9.04 4.35
N GLN A 33 -0.85 -8.43 3.20
CA GLN A 33 -1.63 -7.30 2.73
C GLN A 33 -3.10 -7.67 2.44
N ILE A 34 -3.36 -8.86 1.89
CA ILE A 34 -4.72 -9.35 1.67
C ILE A 34 -5.45 -9.54 3.00
N GLN A 35 -4.77 -10.08 4.03
CA GLN A 35 -5.32 -10.21 5.38
C GLN A 35 -5.63 -8.84 6.00
N GLN A 36 -4.75 -7.85 5.85
CA GLN A 36 -5.00 -6.48 6.31
C GLN A 36 -6.22 -5.86 5.62
N ILE A 37 -6.35 -6.02 4.30
CA ILE A 37 -7.51 -5.55 3.54
C ILE A 37 -8.79 -6.26 4.01
N ALA A 38 -8.75 -7.57 4.22
CA ALA A 38 -9.88 -8.33 4.73
C ALA A 38 -10.29 -7.87 6.13
N ALA A 39 -9.33 -7.66 7.03
CA ALA A 39 -9.58 -7.16 8.37
C ALA A 39 -10.21 -5.75 8.34
N SER A 40 -9.71 -4.87 7.49
CA SER A 40 -10.26 -3.54 7.26
C SER A 40 -11.71 -3.59 6.73
N ILE A 41 -11.99 -4.46 5.75
CA ILE A 41 -13.36 -4.66 5.22
C ILE A 41 -14.29 -5.18 6.31
N LYS A 42 -13.81 -6.10 7.16
CA LYS A 42 -14.60 -6.69 8.24
C LYS A 42 -14.97 -5.67 9.31
N GLU A 43 -14.05 -4.79 9.68
CA GLU A 43 -14.25 -3.81 10.76
C GLU A 43 -15.02 -2.57 10.27
N PHE A 44 -14.58 -2.00 9.15
CA PHE A 44 -15.10 -0.73 8.65
C PHE A 44 -16.18 -0.87 7.58
N GLY A 45 -16.39 -2.08 7.06
CA GLY A 45 -17.27 -2.32 5.93
C GLY A 45 -16.58 -2.15 4.56
N PHE A 46 -17.26 -2.57 3.51
CA PHE A 46 -16.76 -2.46 2.13
C PHE A 46 -17.04 -1.05 1.57
N ASN A 47 -16.32 -0.05 2.06
CA ASN A 47 -16.59 1.38 1.80
C ASN A 47 -16.03 1.89 0.47
N ASN A 48 -15.10 1.16 -0.16
CA ASN A 48 -14.42 1.57 -1.38
C ASN A 48 -14.71 0.55 -2.50
N PRO A 49 -15.72 0.80 -3.38
CA PRO A 49 -16.14 -0.16 -4.40
C PRO A 49 -15.05 -0.60 -5.37
N ILE A 50 -15.20 -1.77 -5.96
CA ILE A 50 -14.34 -2.26 -7.04
C ILE A 50 -14.77 -1.58 -8.34
N LEU A 51 -13.81 -1.10 -9.13
CA LEU A 51 -14.09 -0.56 -10.46
C LEU A 51 -13.99 -1.68 -11.50
N ILE A 52 -15.07 -1.84 -12.28
CA ILE A 52 -15.17 -2.87 -13.32
C ILE A 52 -15.53 -2.25 -14.67
N ASP A 53 -15.24 -2.96 -15.74
CA ASP A 53 -15.76 -2.62 -17.07
C ASP A 53 -17.12 -3.31 -17.34
N SER A 54 -17.64 -3.16 -18.55
CA SER A 54 -18.92 -3.74 -18.97
C SER A 54 -18.95 -5.27 -19.02
N GLU A 55 -17.79 -5.90 -18.97
CA GLU A 55 -17.63 -7.39 -19.00
C GLU A 55 -17.23 -7.94 -17.62
N ASN A 56 -17.40 -7.16 -16.55
CA ASN A 56 -16.95 -7.45 -15.19
C ASN A 56 -15.42 -7.59 -15.04
N GLY A 57 -14.64 -7.10 -16.00
CA GLY A 57 -13.19 -6.99 -15.90
C GLY A 57 -12.78 -6.00 -14.84
N ILE A 58 -11.95 -6.40 -13.88
CA ILE A 58 -11.49 -5.53 -12.80
C ILE A 58 -10.51 -4.51 -13.33
N ILE A 59 -10.84 -3.22 -13.15
CA ILE A 59 -9.98 -2.08 -13.47
C ILE A 59 -9.20 -1.65 -12.22
N ALA A 60 -9.86 -1.57 -11.05
CA ALA A 60 -9.22 -1.21 -9.79
C ALA A 60 -9.86 -1.98 -8.62
N GLY A 61 -9.06 -2.39 -7.63
CA GLY A 61 -9.53 -3.08 -6.44
C GLY A 61 -9.27 -4.58 -6.40
N HIS A 62 -8.28 -5.10 -7.11
CA HIS A 62 -7.90 -6.51 -7.08
C HIS A 62 -7.65 -7.02 -5.65
N GLY A 63 -6.90 -6.27 -4.82
CA GLY A 63 -6.68 -6.64 -3.42
C GLY A 63 -7.97 -6.67 -2.61
N ARG A 64 -8.93 -5.76 -2.87
CA ARG A 64 -10.25 -5.77 -2.21
C ARG A 64 -11.08 -6.99 -2.60
N MET A 65 -11.02 -7.41 -3.87
CA MET A 65 -11.65 -8.65 -4.32
C MET A 65 -11.07 -9.86 -3.58
N GLU A 66 -9.75 -9.96 -3.49
CA GLU A 66 -9.09 -11.07 -2.76
C GLU A 66 -9.40 -11.03 -1.25
N GLY A 67 -9.40 -9.85 -0.61
CA GLY A 67 -9.81 -9.69 0.78
C GLY A 67 -11.27 -10.10 1.01
N ALA A 68 -12.18 -9.74 0.10
CA ALA A 68 -13.58 -10.17 0.15
C ALA A 68 -13.74 -11.68 -0.02
N ARG A 69 -12.94 -12.29 -0.90
CA ARG A 69 -12.90 -13.75 -1.11
C ARG A 69 -12.42 -14.46 0.16
N LEU A 70 -11.38 -13.92 0.82
CA LEU A 70 -10.89 -14.45 2.10
C LEU A 70 -11.96 -14.39 3.22
N LEU A 71 -12.82 -13.37 3.20
CA LEU A 71 -13.96 -13.25 4.12
C LEU A 71 -15.15 -14.12 3.76
N GLY A 72 -15.15 -14.79 2.62
CA GLY A 72 -16.28 -15.60 2.14
C GLY A 72 -17.49 -14.77 1.69
N LEU A 73 -17.28 -13.51 1.29
CA LEU A 73 -18.36 -12.69 0.75
C LEU A 73 -18.78 -13.22 -0.62
N GLU A 74 -20.09 -13.35 -0.82
CA GLU A 74 -20.64 -13.80 -2.11
C GLU A 74 -20.69 -12.67 -3.14
N ASN A 75 -21.00 -11.46 -2.69
CA ASN A 75 -21.15 -10.28 -3.52
C ASN A 75 -20.32 -9.13 -2.99
N VAL A 76 -19.88 -8.25 -3.89
CA VAL A 76 -19.13 -7.04 -3.56
C VAL A 76 -19.69 -5.82 -4.28
N PRO A 77 -19.55 -4.61 -3.68
CA PRO A 77 -19.97 -3.38 -4.32
C PRO A 77 -19.02 -3.03 -5.47
N CYS A 78 -19.58 -2.80 -6.66
CA CYS A 78 -18.86 -2.44 -7.85
C CYS A 78 -19.41 -1.16 -8.49
N ILE A 79 -18.53 -0.42 -9.15
CA ILE A 79 -18.89 0.70 -10.02
C ILE A 79 -18.44 0.36 -11.43
N GLU A 80 -19.37 0.42 -12.39
CA GLU A 80 -19.08 0.19 -13.80
C GLU A 80 -18.53 1.43 -14.47
N VAL A 81 -17.38 1.29 -15.15
CA VAL A 81 -16.67 2.34 -15.88
C VAL A 81 -16.74 2.06 -17.36
N LYS A 82 -17.74 2.67 -18.05
CA LYS A 82 -18.07 2.38 -19.47
C LYS A 82 -17.31 3.20 -20.50
N HIS A 83 -16.72 4.30 -20.10
CA HIS A 83 -16.24 5.36 -21.01
C HIS A 83 -14.78 5.23 -21.41
N LEU A 84 -14.03 4.31 -20.79
CA LEU A 84 -12.62 4.14 -21.06
C LEU A 84 -12.40 3.23 -22.26
N THR A 85 -11.56 3.66 -23.20
CA THR A 85 -10.99 2.79 -24.23
C THR A 85 -10.03 1.77 -23.59
N GLU A 86 -9.69 0.69 -24.28
CA GLU A 86 -8.74 -0.31 -23.80
C GLU A 86 -7.37 0.29 -23.41
N ALA A 87 -6.87 1.26 -24.19
CA ALA A 87 -5.64 1.97 -23.88
C ALA A 87 -5.78 2.80 -22.59
N GLN A 88 -6.91 3.48 -22.41
CA GLN A 88 -7.19 4.25 -21.20
C GLN A 88 -7.37 3.36 -19.97
N LYS A 89 -8.01 2.18 -20.10
CA LYS A 89 -8.10 1.21 -18.99
C LYS A 89 -6.70 0.80 -18.52
N LYS A 90 -5.81 0.41 -19.44
CA LYS A 90 -4.43 0.03 -19.11
C LYS A 90 -3.68 1.17 -18.41
N ALA A 91 -3.76 2.37 -18.92
CA ALA A 91 -3.13 3.53 -18.32
C ALA A 91 -3.71 3.83 -16.94
N PHE A 92 -5.02 3.73 -16.76
CA PHE A 92 -5.70 3.99 -15.50
C PHE A 92 -5.33 2.93 -14.43
N ILE A 93 -5.26 1.65 -14.77
CA ILE A 93 -4.82 0.57 -13.85
C ILE A 93 -3.42 0.89 -13.28
N ILE A 94 -2.51 1.36 -14.11
CA ILE A 94 -1.15 1.72 -13.67
C ILE A 94 -1.19 3.00 -12.84
N ALA A 95 -1.89 4.04 -13.30
CA ALA A 95 -1.96 5.34 -12.65
C ALA A 95 -2.61 5.26 -11.27
N ASP A 96 -3.71 4.53 -11.11
CA ASP A 96 -4.40 4.33 -9.82
C ASP A 96 -3.47 3.75 -8.76
N ASN A 97 -2.64 2.79 -9.15
CA ASN A 97 -1.66 2.21 -8.24
C ASN A 97 -0.46 3.14 -7.99
N GLN A 98 0.10 3.77 -9.03
CA GLN A 98 1.32 4.55 -8.92
C GLN A 98 1.09 5.89 -8.22
N ILE A 99 -0.01 6.59 -8.53
CA ILE A 99 -0.30 7.89 -7.91
C ILE A 99 -0.48 7.76 -6.39
N ALA A 100 -1.10 6.67 -5.92
CA ALA A 100 -1.25 6.41 -4.50
C ALA A 100 0.10 6.28 -3.76
N THR A 101 1.15 5.80 -4.44
CA THR A 101 2.49 5.65 -3.84
C THR A 101 3.30 6.96 -3.82
N ASN A 102 2.88 7.98 -4.56
CA ASN A 102 3.59 9.26 -4.64
C ASN A 102 3.27 10.19 -3.46
N SER A 103 2.26 9.88 -2.65
CA SER A 103 1.92 10.65 -1.46
C SER A 103 2.78 10.23 -0.27
N THR A 104 3.04 11.19 0.62
CA THR A 104 3.72 10.98 1.89
C THR A 104 2.84 11.44 3.05
N TRP A 105 3.11 10.94 4.25
CA TRP A 105 2.44 11.38 5.45
C TRP A 105 3.07 12.65 6.02
N ASN A 106 2.25 13.53 6.60
CA ASN A 106 2.74 14.49 7.56
C ASN A 106 2.92 13.75 8.89
N GLU A 107 4.17 13.53 9.28
CA GLU A 107 4.52 12.67 10.42
C GLU A 107 4.01 13.21 11.75
N GLU A 108 4.02 14.55 11.95
CA GLU A 108 3.52 15.17 13.18
C GLU A 108 2.01 14.99 13.33
N ILE A 109 1.25 15.21 12.25
CA ILE A 109 -0.20 15.02 12.24
C ILE A 109 -0.54 13.54 12.36
N LEU A 110 0.16 12.66 11.62
CA LEU A 110 -0.08 11.22 11.68
C LEU A 110 0.12 10.68 13.08
N LYS A 111 1.15 11.12 13.79
CA LYS A 111 1.39 10.72 15.18
C LYS A 111 0.22 11.10 16.09
N LEU A 112 -0.25 12.35 16.01
CA LEU A 112 -1.39 12.82 16.80
C LEU A 112 -2.67 12.01 16.51
N GLU A 113 -2.96 11.72 15.23
CA GLU A 113 -4.12 10.90 14.85
C GLU A 113 -4.00 9.46 15.36
N LEU A 114 -2.79 8.87 15.35
CA LEU A 114 -2.57 7.51 15.85
C LEU A 114 -2.70 7.41 17.38
N GLU A 115 -2.35 8.47 18.14
CA GLU A 115 -2.49 8.53 19.59
C GLU A 115 -3.96 8.47 20.04
N ASP A 116 -4.89 8.94 19.22
CA ASP A 116 -6.34 8.94 19.49
C ASP A 116 -7.04 7.63 19.05
N ILE A 117 -6.31 6.68 18.47
CA ILE A 117 -6.86 5.41 17.97
C ILE A 117 -6.65 4.30 19.02
N ASP A 118 -7.72 3.57 19.33
CA ASP A 118 -7.67 2.40 20.20
C ASP A 118 -6.66 1.34 19.67
N GLU A 119 -5.90 0.71 20.58
CA GLU A 119 -4.87 -0.29 20.25
C GLU A 119 -5.40 -1.40 19.32
N LYS A 120 -6.62 -1.84 19.50
CA LYS A 120 -7.27 -2.82 18.63
C LYS A 120 -7.40 -2.33 17.18
N LEU A 121 -7.70 -1.05 16.98
CA LEU A 121 -7.86 -0.45 15.64
C LEU A 121 -6.50 -0.12 15.01
N LEU A 122 -5.46 0.16 15.83
CA LEU A 122 -4.11 0.38 15.32
C LEU A 122 -3.58 -0.80 14.51
N THR A 123 -3.98 -2.04 14.82
CA THR A 123 -3.60 -3.21 14.02
C THR A 123 -4.20 -3.22 12.60
N LEU A 124 -5.18 -2.36 12.33
CA LEU A 124 -5.93 -2.28 11.06
C LEU A 124 -5.53 -1.10 10.18
N VAL A 125 -4.70 -0.18 10.69
CA VAL A 125 -4.28 1.01 9.93
C VAL A 125 -3.24 0.70 8.83
N GLY A 126 -2.69 -0.52 8.83
CA GLY A 126 -1.81 -1.01 7.78
C GLY A 126 -0.32 -0.73 8.00
N PHE A 127 0.06 -0.07 9.08
CA PHE A 127 1.45 0.06 9.52
C PHE A 127 1.91 -1.21 10.24
N SER A 128 3.17 -1.57 10.09
CA SER A 128 3.83 -2.59 10.92
C SER A 128 4.09 -2.04 12.33
N GLU A 129 4.34 -2.94 13.30
CA GLU A 129 4.73 -2.54 14.65
C GLU A 129 5.99 -1.66 14.65
N ASP A 130 6.97 -1.98 13.82
CA ASP A 130 8.19 -1.20 13.69
C ASP A 130 7.92 0.20 13.14
N GLU A 131 7.04 0.32 12.13
CA GLU A 131 6.64 1.63 11.60
C GLU A 131 5.89 2.45 12.65
N LEU A 132 4.98 1.84 13.41
CA LEU A 132 4.26 2.52 14.50
C LEU A 132 5.21 2.96 15.61
N ASN A 133 6.19 2.13 15.98
CA ASN A 133 7.21 2.47 16.96
C ASN A 133 8.06 3.67 16.48
N LEU A 134 8.45 3.69 15.21
CA LEU A 134 9.20 4.81 14.61
C LEU A 134 8.40 6.11 14.60
N ILE A 135 7.10 6.04 14.28
CA ILE A 135 6.21 7.22 14.29
C ILE A 135 6.05 7.77 15.71
N ASN A 136 5.85 6.89 16.70
CA ASN A 136 5.57 7.29 18.07
C ASN A 136 6.80 7.79 18.83
N ASN A 137 7.94 7.12 18.68
CA ASN A 137 9.13 7.36 19.49
C ASN A 137 10.16 8.24 18.79
N GLY A 138 9.98 8.53 17.49
CA GLY A 138 11.00 9.14 16.67
C GLY A 138 12.19 8.19 16.46
N TRP A 139 13.19 8.64 15.71
CA TRP A 139 14.46 7.91 15.57
C TRP A 139 15.20 7.99 16.91
N SER A 140 15.23 6.90 17.67
CA SER A 140 16.23 6.76 18.72
C SER A 140 17.56 6.51 18.05
N SER A 141 18.60 7.22 18.47
CA SER A 141 19.99 6.99 18.04
C SER A 141 20.56 5.64 18.54
N ASP A 142 19.78 4.90 19.31
CA ASP A 142 20.16 3.64 19.92
C ASP A 142 19.65 2.48 19.05
N ILE A 143 20.25 2.34 17.86
CA ILE A 143 20.14 1.10 17.10
C ILE A 143 21.10 0.11 17.78
N GLU A 144 20.55 -0.82 18.57
CA GLU A 144 21.26 -2.03 18.89
C GLU A 144 21.45 -2.83 17.59
N LEU A 145 22.68 -2.82 17.07
CA LEU A 145 23.03 -3.66 15.92
C LEU A 145 22.82 -5.12 16.32
N PRO A 146 22.21 -5.96 15.47
CA PRO A 146 22.05 -7.38 15.74
C PRO A 146 23.41 -8.01 16.07
N ASN A 147 23.43 -8.93 17.05
CA ASN A 147 24.63 -9.65 17.44
C ASN A 147 25.20 -10.41 16.23
N GLU A 148 26.52 -10.40 16.04
CA GLU A 148 27.27 -10.99 14.92
C GLU A 148 27.02 -12.51 14.68
N ASN A 149 26.11 -13.15 15.42
CA ASN A 149 25.87 -14.59 15.38
C ASN A 149 24.51 -15.03 14.82
N GLU A 150 23.69 -14.11 14.30
CA GLU A 150 22.45 -14.50 13.61
C GLU A 150 22.69 -14.58 12.10
N ASN A 151 22.55 -15.79 11.55
CA ASN A 151 22.53 -16.03 10.10
C ASN A 151 21.30 -15.33 9.48
N LEU A 152 21.42 -14.05 9.17
CA LEU A 152 20.43 -13.31 8.42
C LEU A 152 20.80 -13.39 6.93
N ASP A 153 19.95 -14.01 6.12
CA ASP A 153 20.18 -14.13 4.68
C ASP A 153 20.31 -12.76 3.99
N TYR A 154 19.60 -11.74 4.42
CA TYR A 154 19.84 -10.29 4.23
C TYR A 154 18.78 -9.45 4.94
N THR A 155 19.12 -8.21 5.30
CA THR A 155 18.21 -7.24 5.89
C THR A 155 18.07 -6.06 4.93
N MET A 156 16.82 -5.70 4.58
CA MET A 156 16.58 -4.48 3.85
C MET A 156 16.50 -3.31 4.84
N ILE A 157 17.45 -2.38 4.76
CA ILE A 157 17.45 -1.14 5.52
C ILE A 157 16.91 -0.02 4.62
N ARG A 158 15.79 0.59 5.00
CA ARG A 158 15.25 1.76 4.31
C ARG A 158 15.52 3.00 5.16
N ILE A 159 16.36 3.89 4.66
CA ILE A 159 16.75 5.12 5.37
C ILE A 159 16.03 6.29 4.69
N ARG A 160 15.24 7.04 5.46
CA ARG A 160 14.65 8.30 5.01
C ARG A 160 15.47 9.45 5.57
N VAL A 161 15.90 10.36 4.70
CA VAL A 161 16.69 11.54 5.07
C VAL A 161 15.98 12.77 4.54
N ALA A 162 15.99 13.86 5.30
CA ALA A 162 15.46 15.15 4.82
C ALA A 162 16.24 15.60 3.56
N ASP A 163 15.55 16.18 2.58
CA ASP A 163 16.14 16.55 1.28
C ASP A 163 17.42 17.40 1.40
N LYS A 164 17.44 18.33 2.36
CA LYS A 164 18.62 19.19 2.66
C LYS A 164 19.86 18.41 3.10
N ASP A 165 19.68 17.21 3.68
CA ASP A 165 20.75 16.40 4.26
C ASP A 165 21.04 15.13 3.41
N SER A 166 20.33 14.94 2.28
CA SER A 166 20.39 13.71 1.51
C SER A 166 21.79 13.38 0.95
N SER A 167 22.56 14.39 0.51
CA SER A 167 23.91 14.17 -0.01
C SER A 167 24.90 13.78 1.10
N LEU A 168 24.80 14.38 2.28
CA LEU A 168 25.63 14.05 3.44
C LEU A 168 25.30 12.62 3.94
N ALA A 169 24.02 12.30 4.03
CA ALA A 169 23.58 10.97 4.46
C ALA A 169 24.04 9.87 3.50
N LYS A 170 23.91 10.09 2.18
CA LYS A 170 24.46 9.16 1.18
C LYS A 170 25.95 8.92 1.39
N THR A 171 26.73 9.98 1.60
CA THR A 171 28.18 9.86 1.82
C THR A 171 28.48 9.05 3.08
N LEU A 172 27.84 9.37 4.21
CA LEU A 172 28.07 8.69 5.49
C LEU A 172 27.65 7.20 5.43
N ILE A 173 26.51 6.89 4.80
CA ILE A 173 26.04 5.52 4.63
C ILE A 173 27.03 4.73 3.76
N THR A 174 27.48 5.32 2.65
CA THR A 174 28.47 4.68 1.77
C THR A 174 29.80 4.43 2.49
N GLU A 175 30.25 5.36 3.32
CA GLU A 175 31.46 5.20 4.13
C GLU A 175 31.32 4.05 5.15
N ILE A 176 30.16 3.97 5.85
CA ILE A 176 29.86 2.90 6.79
C ILE A 176 29.83 1.53 6.11
N LEU A 177 29.15 1.44 4.96
CA LEU A 177 29.04 0.18 4.20
C LEU A 177 30.41 -0.27 3.69
N ASN A 178 31.20 0.65 3.15
CA ASN A 178 32.56 0.34 2.67
C ASN A 178 33.52 -0.02 3.79
N SER A 179 33.39 0.57 4.98
CA SER A 179 34.25 0.28 6.14
C SER A 179 34.02 -1.11 6.75
N ASN A 180 32.88 -1.71 6.44
CA ASN A 180 32.49 -3.03 6.95
C ASN A 180 32.43 -4.12 5.86
N ASP A 181 33.02 -3.89 4.67
CA ASP A 181 33.01 -4.82 3.53
C ASP A 181 31.61 -5.32 3.13
N ILE A 182 30.58 -4.48 3.33
CA ILE A 182 29.20 -4.83 2.99
C ILE A 182 28.97 -4.55 1.51
N GLU A 183 28.65 -5.61 0.75
CA GLU A 183 28.18 -5.45 -0.64
C GLU A 183 26.87 -4.68 -0.68
N HIS A 184 26.83 -3.58 -1.40
CA HIS A 184 25.64 -2.73 -1.53
C HIS A 184 25.46 -2.22 -2.95
N ASP A 185 24.19 -2.10 -3.36
CA ASP A 185 23.80 -1.46 -4.61
C ASP A 185 23.08 -0.13 -4.31
N THR A 186 23.66 0.97 -4.75
CA THR A 186 23.06 2.30 -4.59
C THR A 186 22.26 2.65 -5.84
N GLN A 187 20.96 2.34 -5.84
CA GLN A 187 20.07 2.88 -6.86
C GLN A 187 19.72 4.34 -6.52
N SER A 188 20.07 5.21 -7.46
CA SER A 188 19.79 6.67 -7.43
C SER A 188 18.35 6.98 -7.79
#